data_71236f0b92fe9ecc0aade7c2b6731455
#
_entry.id   71236f0b92fe9ecc0aade7c2b6731455
#
_cell.length_a   1.000
_cell.length_b   1.000
_cell.length_c   1.000
_cell.angle_alpha   90.00
_cell.angle_beta   90.00
_cell.angle_gamma   90.00
#
_symmetry.space_group_name_H-M   'P 1'
#
loop_
_entity.id
_entity.type
_entity.pdbx_description
1 polymer ?
#
loop_
_entity_poly.entity_id
_entity_poly.type
_entity_poly.pdbx_seq_one_letter_code
_entity_poly.pdbx_strand_id
1 'polypeptide(L)'
;MSQSVAPYLEHVLGDTWCIVTGYCRIPLYMPDRARAVMIDSGLKHPDREGILALLEQEHIRVATLLTSHFHPDHVGNHTALKAAHGCSVYMTPFARIMSRDPSNLQAVGYETYTLRKARGPYSNCGPDEIIPEGAEEICVDGITFRLLWLPGHAVEQVGFITPDDVAYLSDTVLSDHVLQAVRLPYYTCLRLDLQTKELLKNLRCRRYILAHNGVCDEIGELINRNIATAREKLRLVEAQAKDWCTLEQLCAAVMAHLKMDLNAEAKVIGGKRNIQVLVEYLVETERLVFRVREGYVEYRCPEQ
;
A
#
# COMPACT_ATOMS: atom_id res chain seq x y z
N MET A 1 22.15 0.15 -5.23
CA MET A 1 21.86 1.35 -4.45
C MET A 1 21.34 2.36 -5.45
N SER A 2 20.03 2.63 -5.50
CA SER A 2 19.50 3.72 -6.30
C SER A 2 20.01 5.03 -5.69
N GLN A 3 20.56 5.92 -6.51
CA GLN A 3 20.86 7.28 -6.07
C GLN A 3 19.57 7.87 -5.50
N SER A 4 19.61 8.36 -4.26
CA SER A 4 18.47 9.07 -3.66
C SER A 4 18.23 10.32 -4.48
N VAL A 5 17.13 10.31 -5.22
CA VAL A 5 16.66 11.53 -5.90
C VAL A 5 16.18 12.47 -4.80
N ALA A 6 16.69 13.70 -4.77
CA ALA A 6 16.21 14.71 -3.84
C ALA A 6 14.71 14.95 -4.08
N PRO A 7 13.87 14.96 -3.03
CA PRO A 7 12.45 15.23 -3.18
C PRO A 7 12.19 16.58 -3.83
N TYR A 8 11.14 16.66 -4.64
CA TYR A 8 10.73 17.90 -5.30
C TYR A 8 9.19 17.99 -5.36
N LEU A 9 8.68 19.21 -5.58
CA LEU A 9 7.26 19.45 -5.79
C LEU A 9 6.87 19.27 -7.26
N GLU A 10 5.79 18.55 -7.50
CA GLU A 10 5.13 18.40 -8.79
C GLU A 10 3.71 18.95 -8.70
N HIS A 11 3.37 19.90 -9.58
CA HIS A 11 2.00 20.39 -9.68
C HIS A 11 1.14 19.37 -10.40
N VAL A 12 -0.02 19.02 -9.83
CA VAL A 12 -0.95 18.05 -10.43
C VAL A 12 -2.12 18.77 -11.07
N LEU A 13 -2.90 19.51 -10.30
CA LEU A 13 -4.07 20.25 -10.78
C LEU A 13 -4.56 21.22 -9.71
N GLY A 14 -4.91 22.45 -10.07
CA GLY A 14 -5.44 23.44 -9.12
C GLY A 14 -4.52 23.63 -7.93
N ASP A 15 -5.03 23.39 -6.72
CA ASP A 15 -4.27 23.45 -5.47
C ASP A 15 -3.67 22.10 -5.07
N THR A 16 -3.85 21.06 -5.89
CA THR A 16 -3.31 19.70 -5.65
C THR A 16 -1.90 19.58 -6.23
N TRP A 17 -0.96 19.20 -5.37
CA TRP A 17 0.46 18.98 -5.64
C TRP A 17 0.88 17.58 -5.16
N CYS A 18 2.10 17.17 -5.49
CA CYS A 18 2.78 16.02 -4.91
C CYS A 18 4.20 16.37 -4.48
N ILE A 19 4.64 15.85 -3.35
CA ILE A 19 6.06 15.64 -3.10
C ILE A 19 6.43 14.33 -3.79
N VAL A 20 7.38 14.41 -4.72
CA VAL A 20 7.93 13.26 -5.43
C VAL A 20 9.24 12.87 -4.77
N THR A 21 9.31 11.64 -4.27
CA THR A 21 10.55 11.03 -3.76
C THR A 21 11.04 9.99 -4.75
N GLY A 22 12.15 9.34 -4.44
CA GLY A 22 12.65 8.22 -5.26
C GLY A 22 11.73 6.98 -5.24
N TYR A 23 10.76 6.94 -4.33
CA TYR A 23 9.88 5.79 -4.12
C TYR A 23 8.39 6.14 -4.14
N CYS A 24 8.00 7.27 -3.51
CA CYS A 24 6.60 7.64 -3.31
C CYS A 24 6.22 8.95 -4.03
N ARG A 25 4.93 9.08 -4.34
CA ARG A 25 4.23 10.34 -4.58
C ARG A 25 3.31 10.61 -3.40
N ILE A 26 3.56 11.72 -2.73
CA ILE A 26 2.89 12.11 -1.50
C ILE A 26 2.03 13.33 -1.82
N PRO A 27 0.70 13.20 -1.88
CA PRO A 27 -0.16 14.33 -2.24
C PRO A 27 -0.15 15.42 -1.19
N LEU A 28 -0.20 16.66 -1.67
CA LEU A 28 -0.43 17.88 -0.90
C LEU A 28 -1.61 18.63 -1.51
N TYR A 29 -2.55 19.04 -0.69
CA TYR A 29 -3.56 20.02 -1.08
C TYR A 29 -3.21 21.35 -0.40
N MET A 30 -2.93 22.38 -1.21
CA MET A 30 -2.37 23.64 -0.75
C MET A 30 -3.12 24.84 -1.35
N PRO A 31 -4.28 25.22 -0.82
CA PRO A 31 -4.94 26.47 -1.22
C PRO A 31 -4.10 27.70 -0.84
N ASP A 32 -3.28 27.55 0.19
CA ASP A 32 -2.18 28.47 0.52
C ASP A 32 -0.99 27.68 1.10
N ARG A 33 0.24 28.20 0.97
CA ARG A 33 1.46 27.53 1.47
C ARG A 33 1.56 27.49 3.00
N ALA A 34 0.81 28.30 3.70
CA ALA A 34 0.82 28.36 5.15
C ALA A 34 0.06 27.21 5.80
N ARG A 35 -0.85 26.56 5.06
CA ARG A 35 -1.69 25.46 5.55
C ARG A 35 -1.88 24.42 4.46
N ALA A 36 -1.01 23.43 4.45
CA ALA A 36 -1.12 22.28 3.56
C ALA A 36 -1.78 21.09 4.28
N VAL A 37 -2.68 20.39 3.59
CA VAL A 37 -3.13 19.05 3.96
C VAL A 37 -2.27 18.07 3.19
N MET A 38 -1.52 17.24 3.89
CA MET A 38 -0.64 16.22 3.32
C MET A 38 -1.29 14.84 3.48
N ILE A 39 -1.25 14.02 2.44
CA ILE A 39 -1.79 12.66 2.47
C ILE A 39 -0.62 11.69 2.45
N ASP A 40 -0.48 10.90 3.52
CA ASP A 40 0.69 10.05 3.78
C ASP A 40 2.00 10.86 3.99
N SER A 41 3.13 10.19 4.19
CA SER A 41 4.37 10.91 4.54
C SER A 41 5.66 10.28 4.00
N GLY A 42 5.57 9.24 3.17
CA GLY A 42 6.74 8.58 2.59
C GLY A 42 7.55 7.72 3.59
N LEU A 43 8.65 7.17 3.09
CA LEU A 43 9.57 6.35 3.88
C LEU A 43 10.36 7.18 4.89
N LYS A 44 10.62 6.58 6.06
CA LYS A 44 11.54 7.17 7.03
C LYS A 44 12.95 7.35 6.45
N HIS A 45 13.46 6.33 5.81
CA HIS A 45 14.75 6.35 5.13
C HIS A 45 14.57 5.85 3.70
N PRO A 46 15.05 6.58 2.68
CA PRO A 46 15.94 7.75 2.75
C PRO A 46 15.24 9.12 2.73
N ASP A 47 13.89 9.19 2.78
CA ASP A 47 13.14 10.37 2.32
C ASP A 47 13.02 11.50 3.36
N ARG A 48 13.15 11.19 4.67
CA ARG A 48 12.82 12.13 5.76
C ARG A 48 13.50 13.49 5.66
N GLU A 49 14.83 13.49 5.62
CA GLU A 49 15.61 14.73 5.62
C GLU A 49 15.27 15.58 4.39
N GLY A 50 15.12 14.92 3.25
CA GLY A 50 14.76 15.60 2.00
C GLY A 50 13.36 16.19 2.01
N ILE A 51 12.37 15.47 2.56
CA ILE A 51 10.99 15.97 2.68
C ILE A 51 10.93 17.17 3.62
N LEU A 52 11.55 17.11 4.80
CA LEU A 52 11.56 18.23 5.75
C LEU A 52 12.28 19.45 5.16
N ALA A 53 13.44 19.25 4.51
CA ALA A 53 14.17 20.33 3.86
C ALA A 53 13.39 20.98 2.72
N LEU A 54 12.67 20.18 1.91
CA LEU A 54 11.82 20.70 0.83
C LEU A 54 10.67 21.55 1.38
N LEU A 55 9.98 21.07 2.42
CA LEU A 55 8.88 21.81 3.04
C LEU A 55 9.36 23.15 3.63
N GLU A 56 10.53 23.17 4.27
CA GLU A 56 11.15 24.38 4.79
C GLU A 56 11.55 25.34 3.66
N GLN A 57 12.25 24.86 2.63
CA GLN A 57 12.67 25.64 1.47
C GLN A 57 11.49 26.29 0.74
N GLU A 58 10.38 25.58 0.58
CA GLU A 58 9.18 26.03 -0.09
C GLU A 58 8.23 26.81 0.82
N HIS A 59 8.61 27.02 2.08
CA HIS A 59 7.79 27.68 3.11
C HIS A 59 6.41 27.05 3.29
N ILE A 60 6.34 25.73 3.19
CA ILE A 60 5.10 24.95 3.34
C ILE A 60 4.96 24.49 4.79
N ARG A 61 3.86 24.86 5.42
CA ARG A 61 3.49 24.34 6.73
C ARG A 61 2.40 23.28 6.57
N VAL A 62 2.67 22.06 6.96
CA VAL A 62 1.68 20.98 7.03
C VAL A 62 0.80 21.23 8.27
N ALA A 63 -0.48 21.47 8.07
CA ALA A 63 -1.46 21.65 9.14
C ALA A 63 -2.13 20.32 9.51
N THR A 64 -2.39 19.47 8.52
CA THR A 64 -3.05 18.18 8.70
C THR A 64 -2.35 17.09 7.89
N LEU A 65 -2.21 15.91 8.51
CA LEU A 65 -1.80 14.65 7.88
C LEU A 65 -3.00 13.70 7.80
N LEU A 66 -3.42 13.36 6.59
CA LEU A 66 -4.37 12.29 6.33
C LEU A 66 -3.60 11.01 6.02
N THR A 67 -4.00 9.88 6.60
CA THR A 67 -3.31 8.60 6.44
C THR A 67 -4.15 7.64 5.63
N SER A 68 -3.62 7.15 4.51
CA SER A 68 -4.32 6.18 3.68
C SER A 68 -4.34 4.79 4.31
N HIS A 69 -3.21 4.35 4.86
CA HIS A 69 -3.06 3.10 5.60
C HIS A 69 -1.75 3.07 6.39
N PHE A 70 -1.52 2.01 7.17
CA PHE A 70 -0.46 1.96 8.20
C PHE A 70 0.92 1.51 7.71
N HIS A 71 1.15 1.26 6.43
CA HIS A 71 2.44 0.77 5.94
C HIS A 71 3.59 1.79 6.11
N PRO A 72 4.84 1.33 6.28
CA PRO A 72 5.97 2.19 6.64
C PRO A 72 6.27 3.32 5.66
N ASP A 73 5.98 3.11 4.39
CA ASP A 73 6.17 4.08 3.32
C ASP A 73 5.02 5.10 3.19
N HIS A 74 3.99 4.94 4.03
CA HIS A 74 2.90 5.89 4.15
C HIS A 74 2.95 6.66 5.47
N VAL A 75 3.39 6.03 6.57
CA VAL A 75 3.44 6.67 7.90
C VAL A 75 4.85 6.98 8.39
N GLY A 76 5.88 6.74 7.57
CA GLY A 76 7.29 6.78 7.99
C GLY A 76 7.76 8.09 8.59
N ASN A 77 7.16 9.21 8.21
CA ASN A 77 7.56 10.54 8.66
C ASN A 77 6.51 11.27 9.51
N HIS A 78 5.38 10.63 9.84
CA HIS A 78 4.31 11.25 10.65
C HIS A 78 4.84 11.87 11.95
N THR A 79 5.64 11.12 12.72
CA THR A 79 6.24 11.62 13.98
C THR A 79 7.13 12.84 13.76
N ALA A 80 7.94 12.84 12.71
CA ALA A 80 8.85 13.94 12.42
C ALA A 80 8.09 15.19 11.93
N LEU A 81 7.09 15.01 11.08
CA LEU A 81 6.23 16.10 10.59
C LEU A 81 5.38 16.69 11.72
N LYS A 82 4.83 15.85 12.60
CA LYS A 82 4.11 16.32 13.79
C LYS A 82 5.02 17.14 14.72
N ALA A 83 6.26 16.72 14.92
CA ALA A 83 7.22 17.45 15.72
C ALA A 83 7.65 18.79 15.07
N ALA A 84 7.82 18.83 13.75
CA ALA A 84 8.27 20.02 13.03
C ALA A 84 7.15 21.04 12.80
N HIS A 85 5.93 20.60 12.50
CA HIS A 85 4.84 21.47 12.06
C HIS A 85 3.69 21.60 13.07
N GLY A 86 3.59 20.70 14.08
CA GLY A 86 2.47 20.64 15.01
C GLY A 86 1.16 20.21 14.35
N CYS A 87 1.23 19.44 13.26
CA CYS A 87 0.08 19.02 12.47
C CYS A 87 -0.78 17.99 13.21
N SER A 88 -2.10 18.00 12.93
CA SER A 88 -3.02 16.96 13.36
C SER A 88 -2.94 15.75 12.44
N VAL A 89 -2.97 14.54 13.00
CA VAL A 89 -2.88 13.27 12.27
C VAL A 89 -4.22 12.56 12.31
N TYR A 90 -4.73 12.20 11.14
CA TYR A 90 -5.99 11.46 10.95
C TYR A 90 -5.70 10.06 10.43
N MET A 91 -6.27 9.04 11.06
CA MET A 91 -6.13 7.63 10.67
C MET A 91 -7.47 6.90 10.76
N THR A 92 -7.61 5.82 10.01
CA THR A 92 -8.71 4.86 10.22
C THR A 92 -8.56 4.14 11.57
N PRO A 93 -9.63 3.55 12.14
CA PRO A 93 -9.57 2.78 13.38
C PRO A 93 -8.50 1.68 13.35
N PHE A 94 -8.40 0.94 12.25
CA PHE A 94 -7.40 -0.13 12.10
C PHE A 94 -5.97 0.42 12.02
N ALA A 95 -5.74 1.47 11.24
CA ALA A 95 -4.42 2.11 11.15
C ALA A 95 -3.96 2.64 12.52
N ARG A 96 -4.89 3.21 13.32
CA ARG A 96 -4.62 3.62 14.71
C ARG A 96 -4.14 2.46 15.58
N ILE A 97 -4.81 1.30 15.51
CA ILE A 97 -4.42 0.12 16.28
C ILE A 97 -3.01 -0.32 15.87
N MET A 98 -2.74 -0.40 14.57
CA MET A 98 -1.44 -0.80 14.04
C MET A 98 -0.32 0.17 14.41
N SER A 99 -0.60 1.47 14.43
CA SER A 99 0.38 2.52 14.74
C SER A 99 0.66 2.67 16.23
N ARG A 100 -0.19 2.13 17.10
CA ARG A 100 -0.06 2.27 18.56
C ARG A 100 1.11 1.46 19.12
N ASP A 101 1.27 0.22 18.66
CA ASP A 101 2.30 -0.69 19.13
C ASP A 101 2.77 -1.61 17.98
N PRO A 102 4.09 -1.72 17.74
CA PRO A 102 4.64 -2.63 16.73
C PRO A 102 4.25 -4.10 16.92
N SER A 103 3.90 -4.53 18.15
CA SER A 103 3.42 -5.90 18.39
C SER A 103 2.09 -6.21 17.70
N ASN A 104 1.26 -5.18 17.45
CA ASN A 104 0.00 -5.34 16.70
C ASN A 104 0.26 -5.82 15.27
N LEU A 105 1.36 -5.37 14.64
CA LEU A 105 1.76 -5.83 13.30
C LEU A 105 2.10 -7.31 13.27
N GLN A 106 2.66 -7.85 14.37
CA GLN A 106 2.91 -9.29 14.52
C GLN A 106 1.61 -10.05 14.70
N ALA A 107 0.68 -9.54 15.51
CA ALA A 107 -0.60 -10.19 15.79
C ALA A 107 -1.44 -10.38 14.51
N VAL A 108 -1.36 -9.44 13.54
CA VAL A 108 -2.06 -9.54 12.24
C VAL A 108 -1.21 -10.19 11.14
N GLY A 109 -0.04 -10.73 11.48
CA GLY A 109 0.84 -11.41 10.51
C GLY A 109 1.48 -10.48 9.46
N TYR A 110 1.36 -9.16 9.60
CA TYR A 110 2.02 -8.21 8.69
C TYR A 110 3.53 -8.22 8.89
N GLU A 111 4.00 -8.25 10.13
CA GLU A 111 5.39 -8.28 10.48
C GLU A 111 5.70 -9.51 11.35
N THR A 112 6.76 -10.22 11.04
CA THR A 112 7.36 -11.21 11.92
C THR A 112 8.60 -10.63 12.60
N TYR A 113 9.05 -11.22 13.69
CA TYR A 113 10.33 -10.83 14.32
C TYR A 113 11.49 -10.86 13.31
N THR A 114 11.52 -11.86 12.44
CA THR A 114 12.52 -12.02 11.37
C THR A 114 12.44 -10.88 10.33
N LEU A 115 11.24 -10.49 9.90
CA LEU A 115 11.07 -9.35 9.00
C LEU A 115 11.49 -8.03 9.66
N ARG A 116 11.15 -7.82 10.92
CA ARG A 116 11.57 -6.64 11.69
C ARG A 116 13.09 -6.54 11.77
N LYS A 117 13.78 -7.65 12.04
CA LYS A 117 15.23 -7.70 12.06
C LYS A 117 15.85 -7.31 10.71
N ALA A 118 15.20 -7.74 9.62
CA ALA A 118 15.66 -7.45 8.26
C ALA A 118 15.34 -6.04 7.75
N ARG A 119 14.23 -5.41 8.24
CA ARG A 119 13.73 -4.12 7.75
C ARG A 119 13.99 -2.94 8.68
N GLY A 120 14.36 -3.20 9.95
CA GLY A 120 14.52 -2.17 10.97
C GLY A 120 13.20 -1.81 11.69
N PRO A 121 13.26 -0.94 12.71
CA PRO A 121 12.12 -0.61 13.56
C PRO A 121 11.04 0.19 12.82
N TYR A 122 9.81 -0.16 13.09
CA TYR A 122 8.63 0.56 12.63
C TYR A 122 8.49 1.92 13.32
N SER A 123 7.94 2.92 12.63
CA SER A 123 7.71 4.25 13.21
C SER A 123 6.32 4.32 13.83
N ASN A 124 6.23 4.67 15.10
CA ASN A 124 4.96 4.86 15.81
C ASN A 124 4.54 6.32 15.78
N CYS A 125 3.36 6.60 15.24
CA CYS A 125 2.68 7.86 15.42
C CYS A 125 1.18 7.58 15.59
N GLY A 126 0.66 7.75 16.81
CA GLY A 126 -0.79 7.66 17.00
C GLY A 126 -1.51 8.85 16.38
N PRO A 127 -2.76 8.68 15.92
CA PRO A 127 -3.57 9.77 15.42
C PRO A 127 -4.06 10.68 16.54
N ASP A 128 -4.34 11.94 16.18
CA ASP A 128 -5.11 12.87 17.00
C ASP A 128 -6.61 12.65 16.79
N GLU A 129 -6.99 12.33 15.54
CA GLU A 129 -8.38 12.17 15.11
C GLU A 129 -8.58 10.87 14.32
N ILE A 130 -9.80 10.38 14.31
CA ILE A 130 -10.20 9.16 13.60
C ILE A 130 -11.00 9.51 12.35
N ILE A 131 -10.64 8.91 11.22
CA ILE A 131 -11.47 8.86 10.02
C ILE A 131 -12.58 7.83 10.32
N PRO A 132 -13.86 8.21 10.44
CA PRO A 132 -14.92 7.27 10.78
C PRO A 132 -15.08 6.19 9.71
N GLU A 133 -15.28 4.95 10.15
CA GLU A 133 -15.53 3.82 9.23
C GLU A 133 -16.77 4.10 8.38
N GLY A 134 -16.67 3.88 7.07
CA GLY A 134 -17.75 4.08 6.12
C GLY A 134 -18.09 5.54 5.81
N ALA A 135 -17.33 6.51 6.34
CA ALA A 135 -17.52 7.92 5.97
C ALA A 135 -17.30 8.12 4.46
N GLU A 136 -18.13 8.92 3.82
CA GLU A 136 -18.02 9.27 2.39
C GLU A 136 -17.13 10.50 2.17
N GLU A 137 -16.98 11.33 3.18
CA GLU A 137 -16.16 12.55 3.15
C GLU A 137 -15.59 12.87 4.52
N ILE A 138 -14.54 13.69 4.52
CA ILE A 138 -13.94 14.25 5.72
C ILE A 138 -13.63 15.74 5.51
N CYS A 139 -13.99 16.56 6.49
CA CYS A 139 -13.65 17.98 6.50
C CYS A 139 -12.51 18.23 7.49
N VAL A 140 -11.38 18.73 6.99
CA VAL A 140 -10.21 19.09 7.79
C VAL A 140 -9.76 20.49 7.41
N ASP A 141 -9.51 21.34 8.41
CA ASP A 141 -9.12 22.76 8.20
C ASP A 141 -10.07 23.54 7.27
N GLY A 142 -11.36 23.19 7.24
CA GLY A 142 -12.37 23.78 6.36
C GLY A 142 -12.33 23.28 4.91
N ILE A 143 -11.52 22.26 4.63
CA ILE A 143 -11.37 21.64 3.31
C ILE A 143 -12.03 20.26 3.34
N THR A 144 -12.94 19.98 2.39
CA THR A 144 -13.62 18.69 2.29
C THR A 144 -12.98 17.79 1.27
N PHE A 145 -12.59 16.60 1.69
CA PHE A 145 -12.10 15.50 0.83
C PHE A 145 -13.16 14.42 0.76
N ARG A 146 -13.46 13.90 -0.44
CA ARG A 146 -14.26 12.69 -0.59
C ARG A 146 -13.38 11.48 -0.28
N LEU A 147 -13.94 10.44 0.34
CA LEU A 147 -13.23 9.23 0.74
C LEU A 147 -13.57 8.07 -0.19
N LEU A 148 -12.56 7.27 -0.48
CA LEU A 148 -12.69 6.03 -1.24
C LEU A 148 -12.22 4.88 -0.34
N TRP A 149 -13.10 4.00 0.07
CA TRP A 149 -12.71 2.81 0.81
C TRP A 149 -12.15 1.78 -0.17
N LEU A 150 -10.87 1.45 0.01
CA LEU A 150 -10.05 0.67 -0.93
C LEU A 150 -9.44 -0.58 -0.27
N PRO A 151 -10.22 -1.45 0.40
CA PRO A 151 -9.69 -2.63 1.07
C PRO A 151 -9.10 -3.62 0.06
N GLY A 152 -8.06 -4.36 0.49
CA GLY A 152 -7.44 -5.41 -0.30
C GLY A 152 -5.92 -5.41 -0.18
N HIS A 153 -5.25 -4.32 -0.54
CA HIS A 153 -3.83 -4.14 -0.25
C HIS A 153 -3.60 -4.04 1.26
N ALA A 154 -4.36 -3.22 1.96
CA ALA A 154 -4.39 -3.15 3.41
C ALA A 154 -5.84 -3.17 3.93
N VAL A 155 -6.02 -3.55 5.20
CA VAL A 155 -7.29 -3.45 5.90
C VAL A 155 -7.63 -1.97 6.12
N GLU A 156 -8.87 -1.57 5.87
CA GLU A 156 -9.34 -0.18 5.98
C GLU A 156 -8.47 0.84 5.21
N GLN A 157 -7.83 0.42 4.10
CA GLN A 157 -7.16 1.39 3.24
C GLN A 157 -8.17 2.37 2.68
N VAL A 158 -7.82 3.67 2.73
CA VAL A 158 -8.67 4.75 2.23
C VAL A 158 -7.90 5.59 1.21
N GLY A 159 -8.53 5.88 0.09
CA GLY A 159 -8.09 6.89 -0.87
C GLY A 159 -8.81 8.22 -0.62
N PHE A 160 -8.30 9.28 -1.21
CA PHE A 160 -8.82 10.63 -1.01
C PHE A 160 -9.01 11.31 -2.36
N ILE A 161 -10.14 12.00 -2.53
CA ILE A 161 -10.37 12.86 -3.68
C ILE A 161 -10.33 14.30 -3.19
N THR A 162 -9.42 15.08 -3.73
CA THR A 162 -9.24 16.50 -3.40
C THR A 162 -10.39 17.35 -3.96
N PRO A 163 -10.58 18.58 -3.48
CA PRO A 163 -11.54 19.54 -4.08
C PRO A 163 -11.31 19.81 -5.57
N ASP A 164 -10.11 19.61 -6.09
CA ASP A 164 -9.78 19.73 -7.52
C ASP A 164 -10.21 18.53 -8.36
N ASP A 165 -10.90 17.55 -7.74
CA ASP A 165 -11.29 16.29 -8.36
C ASP A 165 -10.07 15.44 -8.80
N VAL A 166 -9.04 15.42 -7.96
CA VAL A 166 -7.86 14.54 -8.09
C VAL A 166 -7.96 13.41 -7.10
N ALA A 167 -7.98 12.18 -7.57
CA ALA A 167 -8.07 10.98 -6.72
C ALA A 167 -6.68 10.45 -6.39
N TYR A 168 -6.37 10.31 -5.11
CA TYR A 168 -5.25 9.53 -4.60
C TYR A 168 -5.71 8.11 -4.30
N LEU A 169 -5.16 7.14 -5.01
CA LEU A 169 -5.57 5.73 -4.91
C LEU A 169 -4.68 4.89 -4.00
N SER A 170 -3.70 5.52 -3.36
CA SER A 170 -2.73 4.83 -2.50
C SER A 170 -2.12 3.63 -3.25
N ASP A 171 -2.05 2.46 -2.62
CA ASP A 171 -1.44 1.23 -3.17
C ASP A 171 -2.42 0.28 -3.85
N THR A 172 -3.68 0.73 -4.04
CA THR A 172 -4.68 -0.10 -4.70
C THR A 172 -4.35 -0.37 -6.16
N VAL A 173 -3.80 0.63 -6.85
CA VAL A 173 -3.46 0.53 -8.28
C VAL A 173 -1.96 0.79 -8.45
N LEU A 174 -1.25 -0.22 -8.92
CA LEU A 174 0.18 -0.14 -9.19
C LEU A 174 0.43 0.32 -10.63
N SER A 175 1.38 1.23 -10.83
CA SER A 175 1.80 1.67 -12.17
C SER A 175 2.46 0.52 -12.95
N ASP A 176 2.54 0.65 -14.28
CA ASP A 176 3.20 -0.35 -15.13
C ASP A 176 4.66 -0.59 -14.72
N HIS A 177 5.36 0.46 -14.33
CA HIS A 177 6.73 0.35 -13.85
C HIS A 177 6.81 -0.53 -12.58
N VAL A 178 5.89 -0.32 -11.63
CA VAL A 178 5.84 -1.12 -10.40
C VAL A 178 5.42 -2.56 -10.69
N LEU A 179 4.41 -2.78 -11.55
CA LEU A 179 3.96 -4.13 -11.95
C LEU A 179 5.10 -4.95 -12.58
N GLN A 180 5.98 -4.30 -13.36
CA GLN A 180 7.14 -4.96 -13.96
C GLN A 180 8.24 -5.24 -12.93
N ALA A 181 8.46 -4.34 -11.97
CA ALA A 181 9.49 -4.47 -10.95
C ALA A 181 9.10 -5.46 -9.84
N VAL A 182 7.81 -5.49 -9.46
CA VAL A 182 7.30 -6.30 -8.35
C VAL A 182 6.86 -7.68 -8.86
N ARG A 183 7.64 -8.71 -8.54
CA ARG A 183 7.35 -10.09 -8.98
C ARG A 183 6.11 -10.69 -8.33
N LEU A 184 5.85 -10.31 -7.07
CA LEU A 184 4.68 -10.72 -6.27
C LEU A 184 4.10 -9.47 -5.61
N PRO A 185 3.04 -8.87 -6.17
CA PRO A 185 2.34 -7.78 -5.51
C PRO A 185 1.83 -8.19 -4.13
N TYR A 186 1.81 -7.23 -3.21
CA TYR A 186 1.35 -7.43 -1.86
C TYR A 186 -0.16 -7.26 -1.76
N TYR A 187 -0.80 -8.19 -1.08
CA TYR A 187 -2.23 -8.14 -0.72
C TYR A 187 -2.42 -8.60 0.73
N THR A 188 -3.31 -7.98 1.45
CA THR A 188 -3.85 -8.52 2.71
C THR A 188 -4.99 -9.49 2.42
N CYS A 189 -5.85 -9.14 1.45
CA CYS A 189 -6.97 -9.97 1.00
C CYS A 189 -7.18 -9.78 -0.52
N LEU A 190 -6.84 -10.80 -1.32
CA LEU A 190 -6.93 -10.70 -2.77
C LEU A 190 -8.37 -10.58 -3.29
N ARG A 191 -9.34 -11.22 -2.63
CA ARG A 191 -10.75 -11.10 -2.99
C ARG A 191 -11.23 -9.65 -2.91
N LEU A 192 -10.94 -8.99 -1.80
CA LEU A 192 -11.31 -7.58 -1.61
C LEU A 192 -10.54 -6.67 -2.59
N ASP A 193 -9.26 -6.93 -2.83
CA ASP A 193 -8.45 -6.16 -3.79
C ASP A 193 -9.02 -6.21 -5.20
N LEU A 194 -9.41 -7.40 -5.67
CA LEU A 194 -10.03 -7.57 -6.98
C LEU A 194 -11.41 -6.88 -7.06
N GLN A 195 -12.24 -7.01 -6.02
CA GLN A 195 -13.54 -6.31 -5.95
C GLN A 195 -13.36 -4.79 -5.97
N THR A 196 -12.46 -4.27 -5.17
CA THR A 196 -12.13 -2.83 -5.13
C THR A 196 -11.69 -2.33 -6.51
N LYS A 197 -10.81 -3.06 -7.19
CA LYS A 197 -10.35 -2.71 -8.54
C LYS A 197 -11.48 -2.72 -9.56
N GLU A 198 -12.40 -3.68 -9.50
CA GLU A 198 -13.58 -3.69 -10.38
C GLU A 198 -14.48 -2.48 -10.13
N LEU A 199 -14.70 -2.08 -8.87
CA LEU A 199 -15.46 -0.86 -8.54
C LEU A 199 -14.78 0.41 -9.06
N LEU A 200 -13.45 0.49 -8.95
CA LEU A 200 -12.67 1.65 -9.41
C LEU A 200 -12.73 1.87 -10.93
N LYS A 201 -13.11 0.88 -11.74
CA LYS A 201 -13.33 1.08 -13.18
C LYS A 201 -14.42 2.11 -13.48
N ASN A 202 -15.34 2.32 -12.55
CA ASN A 202 -16.42 3.28 -12.67
C ASN A 202 -16.07 4.67 -12.08
N LEU A 203 -14.94 4.79 -11.38
CA LEU A 203 -14.50 6.07 -10.83
C LEU A 203 -14.14 7.03 -11.95
N ARG A 204 -14.62 8.26 -11.85
CA ARG A 204 -14.27 9.35 -12.78
C ARG A 204 -13.79 10.55 -11.98
N CYS A 205 -12.53 10.90 -12.17
CA CYS A 205 -11.88 12.09 -11.63
C CYS A 205 -11.05 12.74 -12.74
N ARG A 206 -10.69 13.98 -12.55
CA ARG A 206 -9.90 14.73 -13.54
C ARG A 206 -8.47 14.22 -13.62
N ARG A 207 -7.89 13.76 -12.51
CA ARG A 207 -6.55 13.16 -12.44
C ARG A 207 -6.50 12.11 -11.35
N TYR A 208 -5.50 11.24 -11.43
CA TYR A 208 -5.28 10.16 -10.46
C TYR A 208 -3.82 10.15 -10.05
N ILE A 209 -3.57 10.07 -8.74
CA ILE A 209 -2.24 9.92 -8.14
C ILE A 209 -2.11 8.49 -7.62
N LEU A 210 -1.06 7.80 -8.03
CA LEU A 210 -0.68 6.49 -7.54
C LEU A 210 0.47 6.67 -6.54
N ALA A 211 0.44 6.00 -5.40
CA ALA A 211 1.48 6.15 -4.38
C ALA A 211 2.88 5.85 -4.92
N HIS A 212 2.99 4.88 -5.83
CA HIS A 212 4.25 4.49 -6.46
C HIS A 212 4.25 4.79 -7.96
N ASN A 213 5.02 5.83 -8.34
CA ASN A 213 5.35 6.19 -9.72
C ASN A 213 4.17 6.52 -10.66
N GLY A 214 3.33 7.49 -10.29
CA GLY A 214 2.48 8.00 -11.34
C GLY A 214 1.44 9.03 -10.96
N VAL A 215 1.26 9.96 -11.90
CA VAL A 215 0.05 10.77 -12.07
C VAL A 215 -0.48 10.43 -13.45
N CYS A 216 -1.77 10.13 -13.57
CA CYS A 216 -2.39 9.78 -14.84
C CYS A 216 -3.78 10.41 -14.98
N ASP A 217 -4.22 10.53 -16.22
CA ASP A 217 -5.53 11.10 -16.56
C ASP A 217 -6.61 10.01 -16.59
N GLU A 218 -6.22 8.75 -16.85
CA GLU A 218 -7.11 7.61 -16.91
C GLU A 218 -6.50 6.39 -16.23
N ILE A 219 -7.35 5.57 -15.58
CA ILE A 219 -6.92 4.38 -14.82
C ILE A 219 -7.52 3.06 -15.30
N GLY A 220 -8.50 3.09 -16.22
CA GLY A 220 -9.25 1.89 -16.60
C GLY A 220 -8.35 0.75 -17.12
N GLU A 221 -7.49 1.05 -18.10
CA GLU A 221 -6.55 0.08 -18.65
C GLU A 221 -5.48 -0.36 -17.64
N LEU A 222 -5.04 0.55 -16.78
CA LEU A 222 -4.08 0.23 -15.72
C LEU A 222 -4.69 -0.72 -14.68
N ILE A 223 -5.96 -0.52 -14.32
CA ILE A 223 -6.70 -1.44 -13.45
C ILE A 223 -6.81 -2.81 -14.09
N ASN A 224 -7.14 -2.89 -15.40
CA ASN A 224 -7.19 -4.16 -16.12
C ASN A 224 -5.85 -4.90 -16.07
N ARG A 225 -4.72 -4.21 -16.23
CA ARG A 225 -3.38 -4.81 -16.11
C ARG A 225 -3.07 -5.28 -14.69
N ASN A 226 -3.47 -4.52 -13.66
CA ASN A 226 -3.34 -4.95 -12.26
C ASN A 226 -4.11 -6.26 -11.98
N ILE A 227 -5.36 -6.34 -12.44
CA ILE A 227 -6.19 -7.55 -12.33
C ILE A 227 -5.58 -8.72 -13.12
N ALA A 228 -5.09 -8.46 -14.33
CA ALA A 228 -4.45 -9.47 -15.17
C ALA A 228 -3.18 -10.03 -14.51
N THR A 229 -2.37 -9.17 -13.87
CA THR A 229 -1.19 -9.57 -13.09
C THR A 229 -1.57 -10.48 -11.92
N ALA A 230 -2.59 -10.12 -11.14
CA ALA A 230 -3.07 -10.97 -10.05
C ALA A 230 -3.52 -12.36 -10.57
N ARG A 231 -4.30 -12.38 -11.68
CA ARG A 231 -4.75 -13.63 -12.31
C ARG A 231 -3.59 -14.46 -12.87
N GLU A 232 -2.54 -13.83 -13.37
CA GLU A 232 -1.31 -14.53 -13.80
C GLU A 232 -0.64 -15.23 -12.61
N LYS A 233 -0.51 -14.54 -11.45
CA LYS A 233 0.10 -15.14 -10.26
C LYS A 233 -0.74 -16.28 -9.70
N LEU A 234 -2.08 -16.19 -9.76
CA LEU A 234 -2.96 -17.32 -9.42
C LEU A 234 -2.70 -18.53 -10.32
N ARG A 235 -2.68 -18.34 -11.65
CA ARG A 235 -2.37 -19.44 -12.60
C ARG A 235 -0.99 -20.04 -12.35
N LEU A 236 -0.01 -19.23 -11.95
CA LEU A 236 1.32 -19.74 -11.60
C LEU A 236 1.26 -20.64 -10.36
N VAL A 237 0.53 -20.24 -9.32
CA VAL A 237 0.34 -21.08 -8.12
C VAL A 237 -0.32 -22.42 -8.48
N GLU A 238 -1.40 -22.40 -9.27
CA GLU A 238 -2.06 -23.61 -9.74
C GLU A 238 -1.13 -24.53 -10.54
N ALA A 239 -0.31 -23.94 -11.42
CA ALA A 239 0.64 -24.71 -12.23
C ALA A 239 1.70 -25.44 -11.38
N GLN A 240 2.02 -24.94 -10.17
CA GLN A 240 2.93 -25.58 -9.22
C GLN A 240 2.21 -26.54 -8.23
N ALA A 241 0.88 -26.53 -8.17
CA ALA A 241 0.07 -27.36 -7.28
C ALA A 241 -0.61 -28.55 -7.99
N LYS A 242 0.04 -29.15 -8.98
CA LYS A 242 -0.51 -30.33 -9.72
C LYS A 242 -0.58 -31.56 -8.83
N ASP A 243 0.42 -31.77 -8.00
CA ASP A 243 0.50 -32.83 -7.01
C ASP A 243 0.36 -32.26 -5.62
N TRP A 244 0.05 -33.12 -4.62
CA TRP A 244 -0.04 -32.72 -3.23
C TRP A 244 1.29 -32.13 -2.74
N CYS A 245 1.28 -30.89 -2.29
CA CYS A 245 2.46 -30.20 -1.78
C CYS A 245 2.10 -29.32 -0.57
N THR A 246 3.05 -29.16 0.32
CA THR A 246 2.92 -28.23 1.45
C THR A 246 3.01 -26.77 0.99
N LEU A 247 2.54 -25.83 1.84
CA LEU A 247 2.70 -24.41 1.56
C LEU A 247 4.17 -24.02 1.31
N GLU A 248 5.09 -24.57 2.11
CA GLU A 248 6.53 -24.33 1.96
C GLU A 248 7.06 -24.76 0.60
N GLN A 249 6.69 -25.97 0.16
CA GLN A 249 7.09 -26.51 -1.15
C GLN A 249 6.52 -25.64 -2.28
N LEU A 250 5.24 -25.29 -2.18
CA LEU A 250 4.56 -24.45 -3.16
C LEU A 250 5.18 -23.04 -3.24
N CYS A 251 5.48 -22.43 -2.09
CA CYS A 251 6.16 -21.13 -2.03
C CYS A 251 7.56 -21.19 -2.67
N ALA A 252 8.35 -22.23 -2.38
CA ALA A 252 9.66 -22.41 -2.97
C ALA A 252 9.60 -22.54 -4.49
N ALA A 253 8.65 -23.35 -5.00
CA ALA A 253 8.46 -23.58 -6.44
C ALA A 253 8.02 -22.29 -7.17
N VAL A 254 7.05 -21.54 -6.62
CA VAL A 254 6.57 -20.28 -7.18
C VAL A 254 7.70 -19.24 -7.20
N MET A 255 8.42 -19.06 -6.09
CA MET A 255 9.53 -18.11 -6.01
C MET A 255 10.68 -18.47 -6.97
N ALA A 256 11.00 -19.75 -7.11
CA ALA A 256 12.01 -20.22 -8.08
C ALA A 256 11.58 -19.92 -9.52
N HIS A 257 10.31 -20.19 -9.88
CA HIS A 257 9.76 -19.85 -11.20
C HIS A 257 9.87 -18.33 -11.49
N LEU A 258 9.59 -17.51 -10.49
CA LEU A 258 9.71 -16.05 -10.59
C LEU A 258 11.18 -15.57 -10.53
N LYS A 259 12.17 -16.45 -10.46
CA LYS A 259 13.60 -16.12 -10.35
C LYS A 259 13.89 -15.14 -9.19
N MET A 260 13.22 -15.33 -8.06
CA MET A 260 13.50 -14.56 -6.84
C MET A 260 14.81 -15.09 -6.21
N ASP A 261 15.51 -14.19 -5.50
CA ASP A 261 16.68 -14.59 -4.72
C ASP A 261 16.22 -15.37 -3.48
N LEU A 262 16.39 -16.69 -3.51
CA LEU A 262 15.98 -17.60 -2.46
C LEU A 262 16.89 -17.58 -1.22
N ASN A 263 18.00 -16.83 -1.26
CA ASN A 263 18.91 -16.64 -0.13
C ASN A 263 18.70 -15.29 0.58
N ALA A 264 17.89 -14.42 0.01
CA ALA A 264 17.56 -13.12 0.61
C ALA A 264 16.42 -13.26 1.61
N GLU A 265 16.71 -13.24 2.91
CA GLU A 265 15.75 -13.46 4.01
C GLU A 265 14.45 -12.67 3.84
N ALA A 266 14.55 -11.35 3.67
CA ALA A 266 13.37 -10.50 3.54
C ALA A 266 12.53 -10.84 2.30
N LYS A 267 13.16 -11.26 1.17
CA LYS A 267 12.45 -11.66 -0.04
C LYS A 267 11.74 -13.00 0.12
N VAL A 268 12.36 -13.95 0.79
CA VAL A 268 11.79 -15.28 1.03
C VAL A 268 10.60 -15.17 2.00
N ILE A 269 10.77 -14.48 3.12
CA ILE A 269 9.71 -14.33 4.14
C ILE A 269 8.52 -13.53 3.57
N GLY A 270 8.80 -12.41 2.90
CA GLY A 270 7.76 -11.62 2.25
C GLY A 270 7.08 -12.37 1.09
N GLY A 271 7.86 -13.12 0.29
CA GLY A 271 7.35 -13.96 -0.79
C GLY A 271 6.39 -15.04 -0.30
N LYS A 272 6.75 -15.76 0.77
CA LYS A 272 5.86 -16.75 1.40
C LYS A 272 4.53 -16.15 1.81
N ARG A 273 4.56 -14.99 2.47
CA ARG A 273 3.34 -14.30 2.89
C ARG A 273 2.44 -13.94 1.69
N ASN A 274 3.02 -13.36 0.64
CA ASN A 274 2.25 -12.97 -0.54
C ASN A 274 1.68 -14.19 -1.28
N ILE A 275 2.43 -15.29 -1.37
CA ILE A 275 1.95 -16.54 -1.98
C ILE A 275 0.86 -17.18 -1.13
N GLN A 276 0.96 -17.15 0.19
CA GLN A 276 -0.08 -17.66 1.07
C GLN A 276 -1.43 -17.00 0.79
N VAL A 277 -1.48 -15.68 0.59
CA VAL A 277 -2.73 -14.98 0.24
C VAL A 277 -3.31 -15.46 -1.09
N LEU A 278 -2.46 -15.79 -2.07
CA LEU A 278 -2.92 -16.39 -3.34
C LEU A 278 -3.49 -17.80 -3.13
N VAL A 279 -2.83 -18.61 -2.30
CA VAL A 279 -3.29 -19.96 -1.94
C VAL A 279 -4.65 -19.91 -1.24
N GLU A 280 -4.80 -19.03 -0.23
CA GLU A 280 -6.07 -18.83 0.49
C GLU A 280 -7.20 -18.45 -0.48
N TYR A 281 -6.94 -17.51 -1.40
CA TYR A 281 -7.92 -17.15 -2.43
C TYR A 281 -8.29 -18.30 -3.34
N LEU A 282 -7.33 -19.13 -3.74
CA LEU A 282 -7.57 -20.31 -4.58
C LEU A 282 -8.36 -21.40 -3.83
N VAL A 283 -8.15 -21.55 -2.52
CA VAL A 283 -8.94 -22.44 -1.68
C VAL A 283 -10.36 -21.88 -1.51
N GLU A 284 -10.52 -20.59 -1.19
CA GLU A 284 -11.81 -19.91 -1.06
C GLU A 284 -12.67 -20.04 -2.35
N THR A 285 -12.02 -20.06 -3.52
CA THR A 285 -12.68 -20.19 -4.82
C THR A 285 -12.69 -21.60 -5.37
N GLU A 286 -12.41 -22.61 -4.55
CA GLU A 286 -12.42 -24.04 -4.89
C GLU A 286 -11.49 -24.44 -6.06
N ARG A 287 -10.51 -23.59 -6.36
CA ARG A 287 -9.49 -23.83 -7.39
C ARG A 287 -8.29 -24.60 -6.85
N LEU A 288 -8.11 -24.62 -5.52
CA LEU A 288 -7.27 -25.56 -4.79
C LEU A 288 -8.11 -26.28 -3.75
N VAL A 289 -7.79 -27.54 -3.53
CA VAL A 289 -8.27 -28.33 -2.39
C VAL A 289 -7.12 -28.55 -1.42
N PHE A 290 -7.45 -28.77 -0.15
CA PHE A 290 -6.44 -29.08 0.86
C PHE A 290 -6.80 -30.37 1.62
N ARG A 291 -5.78 -30.97 2.22
CA ARG A 291 -5.92 -32.08 3.18
C ARG A 291 -4.92 -31.92 4.32
N VAL A 292 -5.18 -32.60 5.41
CA VAL A 292 -4.20 -32.77 6.50
C VAL A 292 -3.64 -34.19 6.43
N ARG A 293 -2.30 -34.30 6.38
CA ARG A 293 -1.61 -35.59 6.39
C ARG A 293 -0.35 -35.49 7.27
N GLU A 294 -0.22 -36.39 8.22
CA GLU A 294 0.96 -36.52 9.09
C GLU A 294 1.38 -35.17 9.75
N GLY A 295 0.38 -34.32 10.11
CA GLY A 295 0.61 -33.00 10.70
C GLY A 295 0.90 -31.86 9.72
N TYR A 296 0.92 -32.15 8.41
CA TYR A 296 1.08 -31.15 7.35
C TYR A 296 -0.25 -30.81 6.69
N VAL A 297 -0.43 -29.55 6.34
CA VAL A 297 -1.48 -29.12 5.39
C VAL A 297 -0.88 -29.19 3.99
N GLU A 298 -1.51 -29.94 3.11
CA GLU A 298 -1.11 -30.10 1.71
C GLU A 298 -2.21 -29.56 0.79
N TYR A 299 -1.81 -28.99 -0.31
CA TYR A 299 -2.69 -28.36 -1.32
C TYR A 299 -2.48 -29.01 -2.68
N ARG A 300 -3.57 -29.06 -3.48
CA ARG A 300 -3.53 -29.56 -4.87
C ARG A 300 -4.66 -28.93 -5.69
N CYS A 301 -4.49 -28.81 -7.00
CA CYS A 301 -5.63 -28.55 -7.89
C CYS A 301 -6.62 -29.74 -7.82
N PRO A 302 -7.95 -29.47 -7.87
CA PRO A 302 -8.95 -30.54 -7.98
C PRO A 302 -8.68 -31.45 -9.19
N GLU A 303 -9.06 -32.73 -9.10
CA GLU A 303 -9.09 -33.62 -10.26
C GLU A 303 -10.19 -33.13 -11.21
N GLN A 304 -9.88 -33.03 -12.49
CA GLN A 304 -10.84 -32.64 -13.53
C GLN A 304 -11.84 -33.77 -13.79
#